data_ac15de24a39aac95ab340a3e06a4e365
#
_entry.id   ac15de24a39aac95ab340a3e06a4e365
#
_cell.length_a   1.000
_cell.length_b   1.000
_cell.length_c   1.000
_cell.angle_alpha   90.00
_cell.angle_beta   90.00
_cell.angle_gamma   90.00
#
_symmetry.space_group_name_H-M   'P 1'
#
loop_
_entity.id
_entity.type
_entity.pdbx_description
1 polymer ?
#
loop_
_entity_poly.entity_id
_entity_poly.type
_entity_poly.pdbx_seq_one_letter_code
_entity_poly.pdbx_strand_id
1 'polypeptide(L)'
;MKLLHCVALIVVLLALPGPDCRASAEADSEGPPPLDCRSGPLKKTYGNEAWLVYGCNDHRSAVVVSDKGNPAVPFCFILYVKPDDSVRLYGEGTGNKSTTQAAFDELKELTRADVGELVSAAEAIDTAGE
;
A
#
# COMPACT_ATOMS: atom_id res chain seq x y z
N MET A 1 49.11 1.85 30.57
CA MET A 1 48.48 1.24 29.42
C MET A 1 47.03 1.04 29.63
N LYS A 2 46.27 1.74 28.92
CA LYS A 2 44.83 1.62 28.96
C LYS A 2 44.34 0.98 27.73
N LEU A 3 43.69 -0.12 27.89
CA LEU A 3 42.93 -0.74 26.81
C LEU A 3 41.52 -0.27 26.90
N LEU A 4 41.17 0.60 26.01
CA LEU A 4 39.79 1.01 25.84
C LEU A 4 39.09 -0.04 25.02
N HIS A 5 38.31 -0.83 25.71
CA HIS A 5 37.43 -1.75 25.03
C HIS A 5 36.17 -0.99 24.69
N CYS A 6 36.14 -0.50 23.49
CA CYS A 6 34.84 -0.11 22.91
C CYS A 6 34.10 -1.37 22.60
N VAL A 7 33.31 -1.81 23.54
CA VAL A 7 32.28 -2.80 23.23
C VAL A 7 31.21 -2.06 22.51
N ALA A 8 31.30 -2.07 21.20
CA ALA A 8 30.22 -1.62 20.39
C ALA A 8 29.12 -2.66 20.53
N LEU A 9 28.16 -2.37 21.36
CA LEU A 9 26.95 -3.15 21.41
C LEU A 9 26.17 -2.83 20.14
N ILE A 10 26.33 -3.69 19.16
CA ILE A 10 25.48 -3.63 17.98
C ILE A 10 24.15 -4.24 18.39
N VAL A 11 23.24 -3.39 18.75
CA VAL A 11 21.85 -3.80 18.92
C VAL A 11 21.29 -3.94 17.52
N VAL A 12 21.31 -5.16 17.02
CA VAL A 12 20.60 -5.46 15.78
C VAL A 12 19.12 -5.49 16.13
N LEU A 13 18.47 -4.40 15.85
CA LEU A 13 17.03 -4.36 15.94
C LEU A 13 16.48 -5.11 14.73
N LEU A 14 16.10 -6.35 14.95
CA LEU A 14 15.37 -7.11 13.98
C LEU A 14 13.95 -6.60 13.94
N ALA A 15 13.72 -5.62 13.09
CA ALA A 15 12.36 -5.24 12.76
C ALA A 15 11.78 -6.33 11.87
N LEU A 16 10.83 -7.07 12.40
CA LEU A 16 10.09 -8.05 11.63
C LEU A 16 9.19 -7.30 10.65
N PRO A 17 9.39 -7.51 9.35
CA PRO A 17 8.47 -6.92 8.41
C PRO A 17 7.12 -7.63 8.53
N GLY A 18 6.15 -6.93 9.08
CA GLY A 18 4.77 -7.36 8.96
C GLY A 18 4.31 -7.23 7.51
N PRO A 19 3.20 -7.86 7.13
CA PRO A 19 2.64 -7.73 5.79
C PRO A 19 1.99 -6.36 5.56
N ASP A 20 2.50 -5.35 6.18
CA ASP A 20 1.95 -4.01 6.06
C ASP A 20 2.41 -3.36 4.76
N CYS A 21 1.44 -2.93 3.98
CA CYS A 21 1.70 -2.09 2.84
C CYS A 21 2.01 -0.68 3.34
N ARG A 22 3.16 -0.56 3.95
CA ARG A 22 3.68 0.73 4.36
C ARG A 22 4.76 1.13 3.40
N ALA A 23 4.56 2.23 2.73
CA ALA A 23 5.64 2.85 2.03
C ALA A 23 6.71 3.20 3.06
N SER A 24 7.85 2.59 2.94
CA SER A 24 8.97 2.95 3.76
C SER A 24 9.45 4.31 3.31
N ALA A 25 9.26 5.30 4.14
CA ALA A 25 9.62 6.68 3.87
C ALA A 25 11.12 6.92 3.94
N GLU A 26 11.91 5.88 4.17
CA GLU A 26 13.31 6.06 4.53
C GLU A 26 14.25 6.27 3.37
N ALA A 27 13.91 5.77 2.20
CA ALA A 27 14.87 5.76 1.11
C ALA A 27 14.56 6.78 0.02
N ASP A 28 13.41 7.39 0.08
CA ASP A 28 12.97 8.20 -1.05
C ASP A 28 12.09 9.34 -0.56
N SER A 29 12.58 10.55 -0.73
CA SER A 29 11.79 11.75 -0.44
C SER A 29 10.57 11.89 -1.35
N GLU A 30 10.48 11.07 -2.40
CA GLU A 30 9.37 11.06 -3.34
C GLU A 30 8.30 10.02 -3.02
N GLY A 31 8.51 9.19 -1.98
CA GLY A 31 7.52 8.23 -1.54
C GLY A 31 6.27 8.89 -0.98
N PRO A 32 5.16 8.14 -0.86
CA PRO A 32 3.95 8.69 -0.27
C PRO A 32 4.19 9.04 1.19
N PRO A 33 3.47 10.04 1.74
CA PRO A 33 3.53 10.32 3.17
C PRO A 33 2.95 9.12 3.95
N PRO A 34 3.21 9.05 5.25
CA PRO A 34 2.60 8.01 6.07
C PRO A 34 1.08 8.10 5.98
N LEU A 35 0.45 7.04 5.49
CA LEU A 35 -1.00 6.93 5.36
C LEU A 35 -1.49 5.78 6.21
N ASP A 36 -2.63 5.98 6.86
CA ASP A 36 -3.33 4.93 7.59
C ASP A 36 -4.55 4.51 6.76
N CYS A 37 -4.51 3.31 6.22
CA CYS A 37 -5.48 2.84 5.25
C CYS A 37 -6.19 1.61 5.79
N ARG A 38 -7.31 1.82 6.47
CA ARG A 38 -8.06 0.77 7.18
C ARG A 38 -9.51 0.62 6.77
N SER A 39 -10.05 1.57 6.02
CA SER A 39 -11.45 1.55 5.64
C SER A 39 -11.70 0.50 4.57
N GLY A 40 -12.59 -0.42 4.84
CA GLY A 40 -12.89 -1.53 3.95
C GLY A 40 -12.73 -2.88 4.64
N PRO A 41 -12.35 -3.95 3.93
CA PRO A 41 -11.90 -3.96 2.53
C PRO A 41 -13.04 -4.00 1.52
N LEU A 42 -12.82 -3.32 0.42
CA LEU A 42 -13.66 -3.41 -0.75
C LEU A 42 -13.02 -4.41 -1.73
N LYS A 43 -13.77 -5.41 -2.16
CA LYS A 43 -13.26 -6.38 -3.13
C LYS A 43 -13.36 -5.84 -4.54
N LYS A 44 -12.26 -5.92 -5.28
CA LYS A 44 -12.19 -5.49 -6.67
C LYS A 44 -11.37 -6.49 -7.48
N THR A 45 -11.52 -6.43 -8.80
CA THR A 45 -10.77 -7.27 -9.72
C THR A 45 -9.91 -6.37 -10.61
N TYR A 46 -8.62 -6.65 -10.61
CA TYR A 46 -7.67 -6.00 -11.51
C TYR A 46 -6.75 -7.07 -12.10
N GLY A 47 -6.53 -6.97 -13.41
CA GLY A 47 -5.73 -7.99 -14.11
C GLY A 47 -6.31 -9.40 -13.98
N ASN A 48 -7.64 -9.51 -13.92
CA ASN A 48 -8.38 -10.77 -13.75
C ASN A 48 -8.14 -11.48 -12.42
N GLU A 49 -7.60 -10.81 -11.43
CA GLU A 49 -7.34 -11.36 -10.11
C GLU A 49 -8.03 -10.53 -9.03
N ALA A 50 -8.26 -11.15 -7.88
CA ALA A 50 -8.94 -10.49 -6.77
C ALA A 50 -7.99 -9.65 -5.94
N TRP A 51 -8.41 -8.44 -5.61
CA TRP A 51 -7.68 -7.49 -4.79
C TRP A 51 -8.59 -6.89 -3.73
N LEU A 52 -8.01 -6.46 -2.64
CA LEU A 52 -8.71 -5.78 -1.56
C LEU A 52 -8.31 -4.31 -1.55
N VAL A 53 -9.29 -3.42 -1.55
CA VAL A 53 -9.05 -1.98 -1.54
C VAL A 53 -9.40 -1.42 -0.16
N TYR A 54 -8.47 -0.67 0.41
CA TYR A 54 -8.67 0.05 1.67
C TYR A 54 -8.55 1.54 1.43
N GLY A 55 -9.49 2.29 1.95
CA GLY A 55 -9.41 3.75 1.94
C GLY A 55 -8.51 4.26 3.05
N CYS A 56 -7.81 5.35 2.78
CA CYS A 56 -6.85 5.93 3.70
C CYS A 56 -7.45 7.09 4.50
N ASN A 57 -6.80 7.47 5.59
CA ASN A 57 -7.27 8.49 6.51
C ASN A 57 -7.29 9.90 5.93
N ASP A 58 -6.70 10.11 4.77
CA ASP A 58 -6.82 11.37 4.03
C ASP A 58 -8.13 11.49 3.26
N HIS A 59 -8.95 10.43 3.25
CA HIS A 59 -10.21 10.32 2.49
C HIS A 59 -10.04 10.51 0.99
N ARG A 60 -8.83 10.36 0.48
CA ARG A 60 -8.49 10.61 -0.93
C ARG A 60 -7.71 9.47 -1.54
N SER A 61 -6.82 8.85 -0.77
CA SER A 61 -5.89 7.81 -1.24
C SER A 61 -6.38 6.43 -0.86
N ALA A 62 -5.92 5.43 -1.59
CA ALA A 62 -6.30 4.04 -1.38
C ALA A 62 -5.10 3.11 -1.47
N VAL A 63 -5.20 1.98 -0.80
CA VAL A 63 -4.25 0.88 -0.90
C VAL A 63 -4.96 -0.32 -1.51
N VAL A 64 -4.31 -0.97 -2.46
CA VAL A 64 -4.84 -2.16 -3.13
C VAL A 64 -3.92 -3.33 -2.80
N VAL A 65 -4.44 -4.27 -2.03
CA VAL A 65 -3.66 -5.39 -1.48
C VAL A 65 -4.12 -6.67 -2.17
N SER A 66 -3.16 -7.53 -2.55
CA SER A 66 -3.49 -8.82 -3.15
C SER A 66 -4.30 -9.67 -2.19
N ASP A 67 -5.45 -10.17 -2.67
CA ASP A 67 -6.32 -11.03 -1.88
C ASP A 67 -5.76 -12.44 -1.80
N LYS A 68 -6.24 -13.18 -0.82
CA LYS A 68 -5.92 -14.58 -0.64
C LYS A 68 -6.26 -15.38 -1.91
N GLY A 69 -5.30 -16.14 -2.39
CA GLY A 69 -5.45 -16.90 -3.62
C GLY A 69 -4.98 -16.18 -4.89
N ASN A 70 -4.69 -14.90 -4.79
CA ASN A 70 -4.13 -14.11 -5.90
C ASN A 70 -2.65 -14.49 -6.07
N PRO A 71 -2.19 -14.86 -7.30
CA PRO A 71 -0.78 -15.18 -7.53
C PRO A 71 0.18 -14.05 -7.22
N ALA A 72 -0.31 -12.82 -7.12
CA ALA A 72 0.50 -11.66 -6.77
C ALA A 72 0.85 -11.58 -5.28
N VAL A 73 0.26 -12.42 -4.44
CA VAL A 73 0.55 -12.40 -2.98
C VAL A 73 2.01 -12.74 -2.72
N PRO A 74 2.74 -11.97 -1.91
CA PRO A 74 2.35 -10.72 -1.27
C PRO A 74 2.69 -9.51 -2.14
N PHE A 75 1.70 -8.67 -2.39
CA PHE A 75 1.91 -7.44 -3.13
C PHE A 75 0.84 -6.40 -2.77
N CYS A 76 1.21 -5.13 -2.84
CA CYS A 76 0.24 -4.06 -2.72
C CYS A 76 0.59 -2.88 -3.61
N PHE A 77 -0.44 -2.13 -3.96
CA PHE A 77 -0.30 -0.85 -4.65
C PHE A 77 -0.80 0.26 -3.73
N ILE A 78 -0.20 1.42 -3.85
CA ILE A 78 -0.65 2.62 -3.17
C ILE A 78 -1.07 3.62 -4.23
N LEU A 79 -2.33 4.01 -4.20
CA LEU A 79 -2.88 5.06 -5.05
C LEU A 79 -2.91 6.34 -4.22
N TYR A 80 -1.86 7.12 -4.32
CA TYR A 80 -1.74 8.35 -3.55
C TYR A 80 -2.24 9.54 -4.37
N VAL A 81 -3.28 10.18 -3.85
CA VAL A 81 -3.81 11.40 -4.45
C VAL A 81 -3.11 12.59 -3.80
N LYS A 82 -2.29 13.26 -4.58
CA LYS A 82 -1.47 14.39 -4.12
C LYS A 82 -2.32 15.64 -3.90
N PRO A 83 -1.80 16.62 -3.14
CA PRO A 83 -2.53 17.88 -2.93
C PRO A 83 -2.92 18.62 -4.21
N ASP A 84 -2.17 18.40 -5.30
CA ASP A 84 -2.48 18.98 -6.62
C ASP A 84 -3.48 18.17 -7.44
N ASP A 85 -4.09 17.15 -6.82
CA ASP A 85 -5.06 16.23 -7.42
C ASP A 85 -4.48 15.24 -8.43
N SER A 86 -3.19 15.18 -8.59
CA SER A 86 -2.56 14.11 -9.40
C SER A 86 -2.50 12.81 -8.59
N VAL A 87 -2.55 11.69 -9.29
CA VAL A 87 -2.48 10.36 -8.68
C VAL A 87 -1.11 9.76 -8.93
N ARG A 88 -0.47 9.33 -7.86
CA ARG A 88 0.78 8.56 -7.92
C ARG A 88 0.48 7.12 -7.58
N LEU A 89 0.98 6.23 -8.41
CA LEU A 89 0.84 4.79 -8.20
C LEU A 89 2.20 4.20 -7.78
N TYR A 90 2.21 3.58 -6.61
CA TYR A 90 3.37 2.86 -6.10
C TYR A 90 3.02 1.39 -6.00
N GLY A 91 4.00 0.51 -6.21
CA GLY A 91 3.82 -0.92 -6.05
C GLY A 91 4.93 -1.49 -5.19
N GLU A 92 4.59 -2.42 -4.32
CA GLU A 92 5.54 -3.00 -3.38
C GLU A 92 5.19 -4.45 -3.07
N GLY A 93 6.20 -5.32 -3.12
CA GLY A 93 6.02 -6.73 -2.81
C GLY A 93 6.85 -7.63 -3.72
N THR A 94 6.73 -8.94 -3.48
CA THR A 94 7.52 -9.97 -4.17
C THR A 94 6.67 -10.97 -4.95
N GLY A 95 5.38 -10.68 -5.12
CA GLY A 95 4.48 -11.57 -5.83
C GLY A 95 4.76 -11.70 -7.33
N ASN A 96 3.95 -12.49 -8.00
CA ASN A 96 4.11 -12.78 -9.42
C ASN A 96 4.07 -11.51 -10.26
N LYS A 97 5.13 -11.26 -11.02
CA LYS A 97 5.29 -10.02 -11.78
C LYS A 97 4.30 -9.86 -12.92
N SER A 98 3.94 -10.93 -13.60
CA SER A 98 2.97 -10.82 -14.70
C SER A 98 1.58 -10.45 -14.16
N THR A 99 1.21 -10.97 -13.00
CA THR A 99 -0.04 -10.63 -12.34
C THR A 99 -0.02 -9.19 -11.84
N THR A 100 1.06 -8.75 -11.22
CA THR A 100 1.18 -7.38 -10.73
C THR A 100 1.22 -6.39 -11.89
N GLN A 101 1.86 -6.74 -13.00
CA GLN A 101 1.90 -5.88 -14.17
C GLN A 101 0.51 -5.68 -14.78
N ALA A 102 -0.28 -6.75 -14.88
CA ALA A 102 -1.64 -6.66 -15.39
C ALA A 102 -2.52 -5.75 -14.53
N ALA A 103 -2.40 -5.86 -13.22
CA ALA A 103 -3.11 -4.98 -12.29
C ALA A 103 -2.60 -3.54 -12.37
N PHE A 104 -1.29 -3.36 -12.46
CA PHE A 104 -0.66 -2.04 -12.61
C PHE A 104 -1.20 -1.31 -13.84
N ASP A 105 -1.32 -2.02 -14.96
CA ASP A 105 -1.78 -1.42 -16.22
C ASP A 105 -3.21 -0.90 -16.11
N GLU A 106 -4.06 -1.53 -15.31
CA GLU A 106 -5.40 -1.02 -15.03
C GLU A 106 -5.39 0.13 -14.03
N LEU A 107 -4.63 -0.02 -12.94
CA LEU A 107 -4.60 0.96 -11.85
C LEU A 107 -3.98 2.29 -12.29
N LYS A 108 -3.00 2.27 -13.17
CA LYS A 108 -2.36 3.51 -13.65
C LYS A 108 -3.28 4.43 -14.41
N GLU A 109 -4.39 3.90 -14.90
CA GLU A 109 -5.38 4.68 -15.65
C GLU A 109 -6.40 5.36 -14.75
N LEU A 110 -6.40 5.06 -13.45
CA LEU A 110 -7.36 5.63 -12.51
C LEU A 110 -7.09 7.11 -12.28
N THR A 111 -8.16 7.88 -12.36
CA THR A 111 -8.12 9.31 -12.07
C THR A 111 -8.39 9.57 -10.58
N ARG A 112 -8.19 10.82 -10.15
CA ARG A 112 -8.56 11.22 -8.80
C ARG A 112 -10.01 10.88 -8.47
N ALA A 113 -10.91 11.09 -9.42
CA ALA A 113 -12.34 10.78 -9.24
C ALA A 113 -12.56 9.28 -9.03
N ASP A 114 -11.86 8.46 -9.82
CA ASP A 114 -11.95 7.00 -9.69
C ASP A 114 -11.45 6.53 -8.33
N VAL A 115 -10.34 7.05 -7.88
CA VAL A 115 -9.79 6.71 -6.56
C VAL A 115 -10.74 7.18 -5.46
N GLY A 116 -11.33 8.36 -5.62
CA GLY A 116 -12.32 8.88 -4.68
C GLY A 116 -13.55 7.98 -4.54
N GLU A 117 -14.00 7.41 -5.64
CA GLU A 117 -15.12 6.44 -5.61
C GLU A 117 -14.72 5.17 -4.86
N LEU A 118 -13.51 4.67 -5.05
CA LEU A 118 -12.99 3.52 -4.33
C LEU A 118 -12.95 3.80 -2.82
N VAL A 119 -12.44 4.94 -2.44
CA VAL A 119 -12.36 5.34 -1.03
C VAL A 119 -13.74 5.44 -0.41
N SER A 120 -14.68 6.10 -1.09
CA SER A 120 -16.04 6.24 -0.61
C SER A 120 -16.72 4.89 -0.44
N ALA A 121 -16.54 3.98 -1.40
CA ALA A 121 -17.09 2.64 -1.33
C ALA A 121 -16.48 1.82 -0.18
N ALA A 122 -15.19 1.96 0.05
CA ALA A 122 -14.51 1.28 1.14
C ALA A 122 -14.99 1.81 2.51
N GLU A 123 -15.14 3.12 2.63
CA GLU A 123 -15.66 3.74 3.86
C GLU A 123 -17.11 3.33 4.14
N ALA A 124 -17.91 3.17 3.09
CA ALA A 124 -19.30 2.71 3.23
C ALA A 124 -19.39 1.29 3.80
N ILE A 125 -18.41 0.45 3.52
CA ILE A 125 -18.35 -0.91 4.07
C ILE A 125 -18.16 -0.87 5.58
N ASP A 126 -17.30 0.00 6.09
CA ASP A 126 -17.10 0.17 7.55
C ASP A 126 -18.40 0.58 8.23
N THR A 127 -19.13 1.52 7.63
CA THR A 127 -20.38 2.01 8.18
C THR A 127 -21.46 0.93 8.17
N ALA A 128 -21.51 0.12 7.11
CA ALA A 128 -22.50 -0.95 6.96
C ALA A 128 -22.22 -2.13 7.89
N GLY A 129 -20.98 -2.31 8.34
CA GLY A 129 -20.58 -3.38 9.23
C GLY A 129 -20.85 -3.12 10.71
N GLU A 130 -21.37 -1.97 11.07
CA GLU A 130 -21.68 -1.63 12.46
C GLU A 130 -23.06 -2.07 12.89
#